data_154bcb6bcc85e7fe3076a5e6b018c571
#
_entry.id   154bcb6bcc85e7fe3076a5e6b018c571
#
_cell.length_a   1.000
_cell.length_b   1.000
_cell.length_c   1.000
_cell.angle_alpha   90.00
_cell.angle_beta   90.00
_cell.angle_gamma   90.00
#
_symmetry.space_group_name_H-M   'P 1'
#
loop_
_entity.id
_entity.type
_entity.pdbx_description
1 polymer ?
#
loop_
_entity_poly.entity_id
_entity_poly.type
_entity_poly.pdbx_seq_one_letter_code
_entity_poly.pdbx_strand_id
1 'polypeptide(L)'
;MNAQDKTRLRFPPFAIGLYTHPLPSLPPSLMFIPARSALRRCPRWNARHLHRQDARLRNLSMGSSQDPLKVIAQNYYNPASFVTEYFGRVFKFSLAGILVLGATLGTAFEVAHFYVENVALAAEKDPDARKWEWDLQGDRWSPRGSGGTEPALGFRCRHAVRGAWMAQNWGTGSGESVIGGPNNSSVPNVLDSATRSAQDFLKIAISMAITNRASGSNISEDTLRILITRHATLLESLGYKDSLLEARSELERMWKAFPPSGVEASQIARRLGDLNRQLGDFDDAVVWWTRAVQLAEGKDVTTKTPLVVPTSAPSSPLAQRSLISTLMSVSAFYATTGQLQKARETETLSLDLIRSIEQPARFSSSSPGEALHALYILHRSAIFSIHLAEVQHSLRSSPETSIQWLTNAAESSERVAFALSEATQRASGRETAFFTIARSPLIASYSGSTSMQRPASSLLRDSRRSAAEAWHLIGLLTEGTRSGSTSKAAEYYGRALGWIGVDAEKLGEGVLPQVDEEWTPLLKNYIRVKSTSSRT
;
A
#
# COMPACT_ATOMS: atom_id res chain seq x y z
N MET A 1 -15.89 57.63 7.66
CA MET A 1 -15.41 56.57 8.53
C MET A 1 -16.23 55.33 8.21
N ASN A 2 -15.74 54.50 7.29
CA ASN A 2 -16.37 53.24 6.94
C ASN A 2 -15.28 52.17 6.97
N ALA A 3 -15.35 51.32 7.98
CA ALA A 3 -14.51 50.15 8.11
C ALA A 3 -15.02 49.09 7.11
N GLN A 4 -14.28 48.90 6.04
CA GLN A 4 -14.47 47.76 5.13
C GLN A 4 -13.91 46.53 5.80
N ASP A 5 -14.81 45.66 6.21
CA ASP A 5 -14.57 44.32 6.69
C ASP A 5 -14.01 43.50 5.53
N LYS A 6 -12.67 43.39 5.46
CA LYS A 6 -11.96 42.51 4.52
C LYS A 6 -12.00 41.11 5.09
N THR A 7 -13.04 40.35 4.83
CA THR A 7 -13.01 38.87 4.94
C THR A 7 -11.93 38.33 4.02
N ARG A 8 -10.72 38.22 4.55
CA ARG A 8 -9.63 37.48 3.92
C ARG A 8 -10.03 36.01 3.86
N LEU A 9 -10.33 35.51 2.67
CA LEU A 9 -10.30 34.08 2.36
C LEU A 9 -8.92 33.56 2.77
N ARG A 10 -8.83 33.02 3.98
CA ARG A 10 -7.67 32.24 4.40
C ARG A 10 -7.85 30.88 3.71
N PHE A 11 -7.10 30.65 2.63
CA PHE A 11 -6.81 29.29 2.23
C PHE A 11 -6.18 28.60 3.44
N PRO A 12 -6.59 27.36 3.77
CA PRO A 12 -5.86 26.59 4.75
C PRO A 12 -4.39 26.55 4.33
N PRO A 13 -3.44 26.60 5.28
CA PRO A 13 -2.04 26.52 4.97
C PRO A 13 -1.82 25.29 4.12
N PHE A 14 -1.13 25.44 2.99
CA PHE A 14 -0.85 24.42 1.98
C PHE A 14 -0.88 23.02 2.60
N ALA A 15 -2.00 22.33 2.48
CA ALA A 15 -2.10 20.93 2.76
C ALA A 15 -1.45 20.19 1.57
N ILE A 16 -0.16 20.47 1.34
CA ILE A 16 0.66 19.55 0.59
C ILE A 16 0.79 18.34 1.51
N GLY A 17 -0.28 17.57 1.55
CA GLY A 17 -0.25 16.23 2.06
C GLY A 17 0.77 15.51 1.20
N LEU A 18 2.01 15.52 1.65
CA LEU A 18 2.93 14.51 1.21
C LEU A 18 2.20 13.20 1.44
N TYR A 19 1.88 12.57 0.32
CA TYR A 19 1.31 11.24 0.31
C TYR A 19 2.30 10.30 1.02
N THR A 20 2.30 10.35 2.36
CA THR A 20 2.67 9.21 3.16
C THR A 20 1.55 8.23 2.85
N HIS A 21 1.81 7.29 1.93
CA HIS A 21 0.87 6.25 1.59
C HIS A 21 0.36 5.60 2.87
N PRO A 22 -0.91 5.76 3.26
CA PRO A 22 -1.49 4.80 4.14
C PRO A 22 -1.45 3.48 3.36
N LEU A 23 -0.91 2.45 3.97
CA LEU A 23 -0.87 1.09 3.43
C LEU A 23 -2.28 0.72 2.96
N PRO A 24 -2.42 0.11 1.79
CA PRO A 24 -3.73 -0.23 1.25
C PRO A 24 -4.47 -1.11 2.24
N SER A 25 -5.68 -0.70 2.60
CA SER A 25 -6.66 -1.55 3.27
C SER A 25 -6.80 -2.82 2.43
N LEU A 26 -6.58 -3.98 3.05
CA LEU A 26 -6.79 -5.29 2.46
C LEU A 26 -8.19 -5.40 1.88
N PRO A 27 -8.35 -5.94 0.66
CA PRO A 27 -9.68 -6.28 0.18
C PRO A 27 -10.29 -7.35 1.10
N PRO A 28 -11.53 -7.18 1.57
CA PRO A 28 -12.23 -8.21 2.33
C PRO A 28 -12.77 -9.25 1.36
N SER A 29 -11.99 -10.19 0.95
CA SER A 29 -12.47 -11.45 0.34
C SER A 29 -11.32 -12.37 -0.05
N LEU A 30 -10.68 -12.97 0.93
CA LEU A 30 -10.32 -14.36 0.78
C LEU A 30 -11.53 -15.15 1.28
N MET A 31 -12.49 -15.38 0.38
CA MET A 31 -13.49 -16.41 0.55
C MET A 31 -12.75 -17.70 0.87
N PHE A 32 -12.96 -18.20 2.09
CA PHE A 32 -12.77 -19.58 2.43
C PHE A 32 -13.52 -20.41 1.39
N ILE A 33 -12.80 -20.99 0.44
CA ILE A 33 -13.34 -22.07 -0.38
C ILE A 33 -13.55 -23.21 0.60
N PRO A 34 -14.79 -23.61 0.90
CA PRO A 34 -14.99 -24.77 1.74
C PRO A 34 -14.46 -25.96 0.94
N ALA A 35 -13.45 -26.62 1.49
CA ALA A 35 -12.91 -27.87 1.00
C ALA A 35 -13.98 -28.98 1.10
N ARG A 36 -14.99 -28.94 0.23
CA ARG A 36 -16.11 -29.91 0.16
C ARG A 36 -15.88 -31.03 -0.85
N SER A 37 -14.70 -31.25 -1.35
CA SER A 37 -14.46 -32.30 -2.36
C SER A 37 -13.30 -33.27 -2.11
N ALA A 38 -12.65 -33.23 -0.92
CA ALA A 38 -11.54 -34.17 -0.62
C ALA A 38 -11.91 -35.30 0.37
N LEU A 39 -13.18 -35.47 0.74
CA LEU A 39 -13.64 -36.54 1.63
C LEU A 39 -14.33 -37.70 0.90
N ARG A 40 -13.92 -38.02 -0.30
CA ARG A 40 -14.34 -39.27 -0.97
C ARG A 40 -13.13 -40.13 -1.30
N ARG A 41 -12.52 -40.72 -0.28
CA ARG A 41 -11.80 -42.01 -0.28
C ARG A 41 -11.25 -42.28 1.11
N CYS A 42 -12.12 -42.52 2.09
CA CYS A 42 -11.71 -43.29 3.24
C CYS A 42 -11.54 -44.77 2.78
N PRO A 43 -10.38 -45.38 2.99
CA PRO A 43 -10.25 -46.82 2.83
C PRO A 43 -11.22 -47.50 3.81
N ARG A 44 -12.04 -48.40 3.28
CA ARG A 44 -12.94 -49.24 4.07
C ARG A 44 -12.09 -49.94 5.13
N TRP A 45 -12.16 -49.48 6.36
CA TRP A 45 -11.67 -50.20 7.51
C TRP A 45 -12.42 -51.50 7.59
N ASN A 46 -11.70 -52.61 7.32
CA ASN A 46 -12.24 -53.95 7.39
C ASN A 46 -12.68 -54.23 8.83
N ALA A 47 -13.98 -54.35 9.02
CA ALA A 47 -14.65 -54.72 10.28
C ALA A 47 -14.34 -56.16 10.75
N ARG A 48 -13.26 -56.77 10.25
CA ARG A 48 -12.86 -58.15 10.61
C ARG A 48 -12.07 -58.26 11.88
N HIS A 49 -11.64 -57.15 12.49
CA HIS A 49 -10.87 -57.20 13.74
C HIS A 49 -11.70 -57.05 15.02
N LEU A 50 -12.95 -56.69 14.95
CA LEU A 50 -13.84 -56.57 16.13
C LEU A 50 -14.45 -57.93 16.54
N HIS A 51 -14.54 -58.90 15.64
CA HIS A 51 -15.11 -60.22 15.96
C HIS A 51 -14.17 -61.19 16.66
N ARG A 52 -12.88 -60.81 16.88
CA ARG A 52 -11.92 -61.70 17.58
C ARG A 52 -11.80 -61.44 19.09
N GLN A 53 -12.38 -60.39 19.58
CA GLN A 53 -12.40 -60.13 21.03
C GLN A 53 -13.66 -60.70 21.71
N ASP A 54 -14.79 -60.83 21.00
CA ASP A 54 -16.02 -61.42 21.56
C ASP A 54 -15.91 -62.95 21.72
N ALA A 55 -15.01 -63.62 20.97
CA ALA A 55 -14.78 -65.05 21.11
C ALA A 55 -13.97 -65.41 22.37
N ARG A 56 -13.24 -64.49 22.97
CA ARG A 56 -12.51 -64.71 24.23
C ARG A 56 -13.36 -64.47 25.48
N LEU A 57 -14.49 -63.80 25.36
CA LEU A 57 -15.39 -63.59 26.50
C LEU A 57 -16.40 -64.68 26.72
N ARG A 58 -16.59 -65.60 25.74
CA ARG A 58 -17.55 -66.71 25.86
C ARG A 58 -16.95 -67.97 26.50
N ASN A 59 -15.63 -68.09 26.63
CA ASN A 59 -14.97 -69.23 27.24
C ASN A 59 -14.63 -69.10 28.75
N LEU A 60 -15.20 -68.07 29.42
CA LEU A 60 -14.95 -67.87 30.85
C LEU A 60 -16.18 -68.11 31.75
N SER A 61 -17.18 -68.86 31.23
CA SER A 61 -18.33 -69.19 32.03
C SER A 61 -18.56 -70.72 32.08
N MET A 62 -17.61 -71.45 32.62
CA MET A 62 -17.89 -72.77 33.24
C MET A 62 -16.77 -73.10 34.22
N GLY A 63 -17.09 -73.03 35.53
CA GLY A 63 -16.43 -73.83 36.53
C GLY A 63 -15.39 -73.12 37.37
N SER A 64 -15.81 -72.40 38.35
CA SER A 64 -15.43 -72.63 39.75
C SER A 64 -16.26 -71.70 40.65
N SER A 65 -16.89 -72.25 41.64
CA SER A 65 -17.55 -71.54 42.74
C SER A 65 -16.47 -70.72 43.50
N GLN A 66 -16.15 -69.56 42.95
CA GLN A 66 -15.36 -68.59 43.70
C GLN A 66 -16.28 -67.88 44.69
N ASP A 67 -15.93 -67.99 45.94
CA ASP A 67 -16.59 -67.24 47.04
C ASP A 67 -16.83 -65.81 46.62
N PRO A 68 -18.10 -65.36 46.64
CA PRO A 68 -18.43 -63.99 46.20
C PRO A 68 -17.67 -62.92 47.02
N LEU A 69 -17.25 -63.25 48.23
CA LEU A 69 -16.41 -62.39 49.06
C LEU A 69 -14.97 -62.24 48.51
N LYS A 70 -14.42 -63.27 47.83
CA LYS A 70 -13.09 -63.17 47.20
C LYS A 70 -13.12 -62.32 45.92
N VAL A 71 -14.20 -62.41 45.17
CA VAL A 71 -14.38 -61.57 43.95
C VAL A 71 -14.56 -60.11 44.33
N ILE A 72 -15.30 -59.84 45.41
CA ILE A 72 -15.47 -58.46 45.92
C ILE A 72 -14.14 -57.97 46.50
N ALA A 73 -13.40 -58.77 47.26
CA ALA A 73 -12.11 -58.39 47.82
C ALA A 73 -11.08 -58.14 46.71
N GLN A 74 -11.07 -58.93 45.64
CA GLN A 74 -10.16 -58.75 44.50
C GLN A 74 -10.43 -57.47 43.69
N ASN A 75 -11.72 -57.00 43.63
CA ASN A 75 -12.07 -55.73 43.02
C ASN A 75 -11.68 -54.50 43.89
N TYR A 76 -11.56 -54.65 45.19
CA TYR A 76 -11.11 -53.57 46.08
C TYR A 76 -9.57 -53.53 46.28
N TYR A 77 -8.84 -54.57 45.90
CA TYR A 77 -7.39 -54.63 46.09
C TYR A 77 -6.56 -54.05 44.94
N ASN A 78 -7.20 -53.57 43.86
CA ASN A 78 -6.46 -52.93 42.75
C ASN A 78 -6.96 -51.52 42.36
N PRO A 79 -7.23 -50.60 43.33
CA PRO A 79 -7.49 -49.23 42.92
C PRO A 79 -6.28 -48.55 42.28
N ALA A 80 -5.08 -48.95 42.68
CA ALA A 80 -3.83 -48.41 42.15
C ALA A 80 -3.59 -48.81 40.66
N SER A 81 -3.94 -50.02 40.24
CA SER A 81 -3.81 -50.43 38.85
C SER A 81 -4.82 -49.74 37.93
N PHE A 82 -6.05 -49.55 38.38
CA PHE A 82 -7.06 -48.81 37.68
C PHE A 82 -6.65 -47.31 37.49
N VAL A 83 -6.18 -46.71 38.57
CA VAL A 83 -5.69 -45.32 38.58
C VAL A 83 -4.49 -45.17 37.63
N THR A 84 -3.51 -46.07 37.68
CA THR A 84 -2.33 -46.04 36.81
C THR A 84 -2.69 -46.27 35.32
N GLU A 85 -3.61 -47.22 35.03
CA GLU A 85 -4.11 -47.39 33.65
C GLU A 85 -4.92 -46.20 33.17
N TYR A 86 -5.76 -45.63 34.00
CA TYR A 86 -6.52 -44.43 33.65
C TYR A 86 -5.57 -43.25 33.33
N PHE A 87 -4.67 -42.93 34.23
CA PHE A 87 -3.70 -41.87 34.02
C PHE A 87 -2.78 -42.17 32.82
N GLY A 88 -2.38 -43.43 32.61
CA GLY A 88 -1.62 -43.86 31.45
C GLY A 88 -2.38 -43.63 30.13
N ARG A 89 -3.71 -43.87 30.09
CA ARG A 89 -4.53 -43.58 28.92
C ARG A 89 -4.69 -42.04 28.71
N VAL A 90 -5.02 -41.31 29.78
CA VAL A 90 -5.14 -39.84 29.70
C VAL A 90 -3.82 -39.24 29.20
N PHE A 91 -2.68 -39.66 29.75
CA PHE A 91 -1.37 -39.19 29.31
C PHE A 91 -1.09 -39.47 27.82
N LYS A 92 -1.37 -40.71 27.37
CA LYS A 92 -1.18 -41.12 25.96
C LYS A 92 -2.06 -40.28 25.02
N PHE A 93 -3.34 -40.06 25.35
CA PHE A 93 -4.24 -39.28 24.53
C PHE A 93 -3.87 -37.80 24.55
N SER A 94 -3.48 -37.25 25.70
CA SER A 94 -2.99 -35.87 25.80
C SER A 94 -1.71 -35.64 24.99
N LEU A 95 -0.75 -36.57 25.11
CA LEU A 95 0.49 -36.52 24.32
C LEU A 95 0.21 -36.62 22.81
N ALA A 96 -0.66 -37.56 22.42
CA ALA A 96 -1.06 -37.72 21.02
C ALA A 96 -1.78 -36.42 20.52
N GLY A 97 -2.66 -35.85 21.33
CA GLY A 97 -3.33 -34.59 21.02
C GLY A 97 -2.34 -33.43 20.82
N ILE A 98 -1.37 -33.29 21.72
CA ILE A 98 -0.32 -32.27 21.62
C ILE A 98 0.54 -32.50 20.35
N LEU A 99 0.90 -33.73 20.04
CA LEU A 99 1.67 -34.05 18.83
C LEU A 99 0.88 -33.73 17.56
N VAL A 100 -0.40 -34.11 17.50
CA VAL A 100 -1.27 -33.80 16.35
C VAL A 100 -1.43 -32.29 16.20
N LEU A 101 -1.71 -31.56 17.29
CA LEU A 101 -1.84 -30.11 17.28
C LEU A 101 -0.53 -29.46 16.84
N GLY A 102 0.61 -29.87 17.39
CA GLY A 102 1.93 -29.36 17.02
C GLY A 102 2.27 -29.62 15.55
N ALA A 103 1.99 -30.83 15.06
CA ALA A 103 2.19 -31.18 13.65
C ALA A 103 1.28 -30.34 12.73
N THR A 104 0.01 -30.14 13.10
CA THR A 104 -0.95 -29.34 12.32
C THR A 104 -0.51 -27.89 12.26
N LEU A 105 -0.17 -27.28 13.39
CA LEU A 105 0.30 -25.89 13.46
C LEU A 105 1.62 -25.71 12.71
N GLY A 106 2.57 -26.63 12.88
CA GLY A 106 3.84 -26.61 12.16
C GLY A 106 3.65 -26.73 10.66
N THR A 107 2.77 -27.63 10.20
CA THR A 107 2.46 -27.77 8.79
C THR A 107 1.79 -26.51 8.22
N ALA A 108 0.80 -25.94 8.92
CA ALA A 108 0.13 -24.71 8.51
C ALA A 108 1.13 -23.54 8.41
N PHE A 109 2.04 -23.42 9.37
CA PHE A 109 3.10 -22.42 9.37
C PHE A 109 4.03 -22.58 8.14
N GLU A 110 4.52 -23.79 7.86
CA GLU A 110 5.38 -24.03 6.69
C GLU A 110 4.65 -23.84 5.37
N VAL A 111 3.36 -24.18 5.29
CA VAL A 111 2.53 -23.94 4.09
C VAL A 111 2.38 -22.44 3.84
N ALA A 112 2.19 -21.62 4.88
CA ALA A 112 2.16 -20.17 4.75
C ALA A 112 3.50 -19.62 4.22
N HIS A 113 4.61 -20.06 4.77
CA HIS A 113 5.95 -19.68 4.28
C HIS A 113 6.22 -20.14 2.85
N PHE A 114 5.76 -21.34 2.49
CA PHE A 114 5.86 -21.85 1.12
C PHE A 114 5.03 -21.02 0.13
N TYR A 115 3.82 -20.63 0.52
CA TYR A 115 2.98 -19.73 -0.28
C TYR A 115 3.67 -18.39 -0.51
N VAL A 116 4.19 -17.76 0.55
CA VAL A 116 4.90 -16.48 0.43
C VAL A 116 6.10 -16.62 -0.51
N GLU A 117 6.91 -17.68 -0.37
CA GLU A 117 8.10 -17.88 -1.18
C GLU A 117 7.80 -18.06 -2.67
N ASN A 118 6.79 -18.89 -3.00
CA ASN A 118 6.60 -19.37 -4.36
C ASN A 118 5.45 -18.67 -5.10
N VAL A 119 4.57 -17.97 -4.39
CA VAL A 119 3.43 -17.27 -4.98
C VAL A 119 3.54 -15.76 -4.77
N ALA A 120 3.68 -15.32 -3.53
CA ALA A 120 3.65 -13.89 -3.23
C ALA A 120 4.94 -13.17 -3.64
N LEU A 121 6.09 -13.83 -3.48
CA LEU A 121 7.42 -13.33 -3.87
C LEU A 121 7.90 -13.91 -5.21
N ALA A 122 7.02 -14.56 -5.98
CA ALA A 122 7.38 -15.10 -7.28
C ALA A 122 7.88 -13.98 -8.20
N ALA A 123 8.84 -14.33 -9.07
CA ALA A 123 9.31 -13.40 -10.09
C ALA A 123 8.16 -13.02 -11.04
N GLU A 124 8.14 -11.75 -11.46
CA GLU A 124 7.19 -11.30 -12.48
C GLU A 124 7.41 -12.08 -13.78
N LYS A 125 6.35 -12.67 -14.31
CA LYS A 125 6.38 -13.46 -15.52
C LYS A 125 5.91 -12.70 -16.75
N ASP A 126 5.17 -11.60 -16.54
CA ASP A 126 4.64 -10.79 -17.62
C ASP A 126 5.79 -10.02 -18.32
N PRO A 127 6.05 -10.30 -19.62
CA PRO A 127 7.08 -9.62 -20.36
C PRO A 127 6.78 -8.13 -20.54
N ASP A 128 5.51 -7.74 -20.57
CA ASP A 128 5.09 -6.35 -20.69
C ASP A 128 5.40 -5.56 -19.42
N ALA A 129 5.10 -6.13 -18.24
CA ALA A 129 5.45 -5.53 -16.96
C ALA A 129 6.97 -5.30 -16.83
N ARG A 130 7.79 -6.25 -17.33
CA ARG A 130 9.25 -6.12 -17.34
C ARG A 130 9.74 -5.08 -18.35
N LYS A 131 9.18 -5.05 -19.56
CA LYS A 131 9.52 -4.06 -20.59
C LYS A 131 9.31 -2.63 -20.08
N TRP A 132 8.23 -2.41 -19.31
CA TRP A 132 7.89 -1.11 -18.73
C TRP A 132 8.44 -0.92 -17.32
N GLU A 133 9.30 -1.85 -16.84
CA GLU A 133 10.02 -1.78 -15.56
C GLU A 133 9.09 -1.60 -14.35
N TRP A 134 7.88 -2.18 -14.42
CA TRP A 134 6.95 -2.17 -13.29
C TRP A 134 7.37 -3.12 -12.17
N ASP A 135 8.06 -4.20 -12.52
CA ASP A 135 8.68 -5.17 -11.60
C ASP A 135 9.77 -4.54 -10.73
N LEU A 136 10.33 -3.41 -11.15
CA LEU A 136 11.39 -2.68 -10.44
C LEU A 136 10.88 -1.55 -9.55
N GLN A 137 9.64 -1.12 -9.75
CA GLN A 137 9.06 0.02 -9.03
C GLN A 137 8.42 -0.38 -7.71
N GLY A 138 8.02 -1.63 -7.57
CA GLY A 138 7.26 -2.14 -6.43
C GLY A 138 8.11 -2.33 -5.16
N ASP A 139 7.39 -2.70 -4.11
CA ASP A 139 7.95 -3.12 -2.83
C ASP A 139 8.69 -4.46 -2.99
N ARG A 140 9.92 -4.40 -3.42
CA ARG A 140 10.75 -5.59 -3.67
C ARG A 140 11.21 -6.22 -2.35
N TRP A 141 11.10 -7.54 -2.29
CA TRP A 141 11.56 -8.37 -1.18
C TRP A 141 12.61 -9.39 -1.64
N SER A 142 12.84 -9.48 -2.92
CA SER A 142 13.72 -10.45 -3.56
C SER A 142 14.64 -9.79 -4.57
N PRO A 143 15.82 -10.36 -4.83
CA PRO A 143 16.71 -9.90 -5.89
C PRO A 143 16.07 -10.06 -7.27
N ARG A 144 16.60 -9.31 -8.23
CA ARG A 144 16.14 -9.27 -9.62
C ARG A 144 16.11 -10.68 -10.25
N GLY A 145 15.00 -11.03 -10.86
CA GLY A 145 14.89 -12.15 -11.79
C GLY A 145 14.65 -13.53 -11.22
N SER A 146 15.02 -13.81 -9.97
CA SER A 146 14.86 -15.16 -9.41
C SER A 146 13.53 -15.38 -8.70
N GLY A 147 12.91 -14.32 -8.16
CA GLY A 147 11.78 -14.47 -7.24
C GLY A 147 12.17 -15.16 -5.94
N GLY A 148 11.28 -15.13 -4.96
CA GLY A 148 11.55 -15.72 -3.65
C GLY A 148 12.66 -15.03 -2.86
N THR A 149 13.03 -15.60 -1.72
CA THR A 149 14.14 -15.11 -0.89
C THR A 149 15.46 -15.75 -1.31
N GLU A 150 16.56 -15.00 -1.32
CA GLU A 150 17.87 -15.52 -1.71
C GLU A 150 18.29 -16.73 -0.85
N PRO A 151 18.66 -17.87 -1.47
CA PRO A 151 19.05 -19.08 -0.72
C PRO A 151 20.25 -18.88 0.21
N ALA A 152 21.21 -18.01 -0.16
CA ALA A 152 22.40 -17.70 0.62
C ALA A 152 22.10 -17.08 2.00
N LEU A 153 20.91 -16.50 2.20
CA LEU A 153 20.45 -16.00 3.50
C LEU A 153 20.33 -17.09 4.57
N GLY A 154 20.17 -18.38 4.17
CA GLY A 154 19.96 -19.49 5.07
C GLY A 154 18.53 -19.56 5.63
N PHE A 155 18.17 -20.69 6.21
CA PHE A 155 16.79 -21.02 6.61
C PHE A 155 16.17 -19.97 7.54
N ARG A 156 16.83 -19.65 8.66
CA ARG A 156 16.27 -18.72 9.68
C ARG A 156 16.06 -17.31 9.15
N CYS A 157 17.04 -16.77 8.40
CA CYS A 157 16.95 -15.44 7.84
C CYS A 157 15.82 -15.36 6.79
N ARG A 158 15.69 -16.38 5.92
CA ARG A 158 14.59 -16.49 4.95
C ARG A 158 13.22 -16.53 5.63
N HIS A 159 13.09 -17.24 6.76
CA HIS A 159 11.85 -17.25 7.55
C HIS A 159 11.54 -15.85 8.13
N ALA A 160 12.55 -15.15 8.63
CA ALA A 160 12.38 -13.80 9.14
C ALA A 160 11.91 -12.82 8.03
N VAL A 161 12.49 -12.88 6.82
CA VAL A 161 12.04 -12.07 5.67
C VAL A 161 10.59 -12.38 5.30
N ARG A 162 10.22 -13.67 5.21
CA ARG A 162 8.84 -14.07 4.92
C ARG A 162 7.87 -13.70 6.05
N GLY A 163 8.32 -13.80 7.30
CA GLY A 163 7.58 -13.34 8.47
C GLY A 163 7.29 -11.84 8.42
N ALA A 164 8.27 -11.03 8.04
CA ALA A 164 8.09 -9.61 7.82
C ALA A 164 7.06 -9.31 6.72
N TRP A 165 7.12 -10.05 5.61
CA TRP A 165 6.13 -9.93 4.54
C TRP A 165 4.70 -10.28 5.02
N MET A 166 4.55 -11.40 5.76
CA MET A 166 3.27 -11.82 6.32
C MET A 166 2.72 -10.81 7.33
N ALA A 167 3.56 -10.27 8.21
CA ALA A 167 3.16 -9.24 9.16
C ALA A 167 2.63 -8.01 8.44
N GLN A 168 3.34 -7.53 7.42
CA GLN A 168 2.93 -6.35 6.66
C GLN A 168 1.67 -6.56 5.80
N ASN A 169 1.53 -7.73 5.15
CA ASN A 169 0.46 -7.94 4.17
C ASN A 169 -0.77 -8.64 4.75
N TRP A 170 -0.63 -9.45 5.80
CA TRP A 170 -1.72 -10.18 6.45
C TRP A 170 -2.04 -9.67 7.85
N GLY A 171 -1.26 -8.71 8.39
CA GLY A 171 -1.44 -8.23 9.76
C GLY A 171 -1.10 -9.27 10.82
N THR A 172 -0.32 -10.30 10.48
CA THR A 172 0.07 -11.35 11.42
C THR A 172 1.00 -10.77 12.49
N GLY A 173 0.72 -11.06 13.77
CA GLY A 173 1.51 -10.55 14.90
C GLY A 173 0.88 -9.35 15.62
N SER A 174 -0.18 -8.75 15.10
CA SER A 174 -0.99 -7.78 15.84
C SER A 174 -1.93 -8.53 16.77
N GLY A 175 -1.51 -8.76 18.01
CA GLY A 175 -2.24 -9.58 19.00
C GLY A 175 -3.64 -9.09 19.40
N GLU A 176 -4.03 -7.89 18.98
CA GLU A 176 -5.33 -7.30 19.32
C GLU A 176 -6.45 -7.67 18.33
N SER A 177 -6.13 -8.13 17.13
CA SER A 177 -7.15 -8.35 16.07
C SER A 177 -7.91 -9.67 16.19
N VAL A 178 -7.45 -10.63 16.99
CA VAL A 178 -8.04 -11.98 17.09
C VAL A 178 -9.12 -12.07 18.19
N ILE A 179 -9.10 -11.20 19.19
CA ILE A 179 -9.98 -11.27 20.38
C ILE A 179 -10.92 -10.07 20.50
N GLY A 180 -10.66 -8.97 19.79
CA GLY A 180 -11.53 -7.79 19.78
C GLY A 180 -12.67 -7.96 18.78
N GLY A 181 -13.91 -8.01 19.24
CA GLY A 181 -15.09 -7.97 18.39
C GLY A 181 -15.15 -6.70 17.53
N PRO A 182 -15.98 -6.66 16.46
CA PRO A 182 -15.95 -5.66 15.40
C PRO A 182 -16.29 -4.21 15.80
N ASN A 183 -16.46 -3.89 17.07
CA ASN A 183 -17.10 -2.65 17.49
C ASN A 183 -16.21 -1.61 18.21
N ASN A 184 -14.89 -1.80 18.38
CA ASN A 184 -14.13 -0.82 19.18
C ASN A 184 -12.66 -0.61 18.78
N SER A 185 -12.23 -0.92 17.60
CA SER A 185 -10.85 -0.67 17.19
C SER A 185 -10.74 0.61 16.38
N SER A 186 -10.12 1.61 16.94
CA SER A 186 -9.52 2.70 16.15
C SER A 186 -8.52 2.08 15.17
N VAL A 187 -8.89 2.03 13.90
CA VAL A 187 -8.12 1.47 12.78
C VAL A 187 -6.60 1.83 12.77
N PRO A 188 -6.16 3.01 13.26
CA PRO A 188 -4.75 3.38 13.33
C PRO A 188 -3.86 2.43 14.13
N ASN A 189 -4.31 1.96 15.31
CA ASN A 189 -3.48 1.17 16.22
C ASN A 189 -3.14 -0.24 15.70
N VAL A 190 -4.04 -0.85 14.91
CA VAL A 190 -3.83 -2.19 14.34
C VAL A 190 -2.81 -2.13 13.20
N LEU A 191 -2.87 -1.09 12.37
CA LEU A 191 -1.92 -0.87 11.28
C LEU A 191 -0.50 -0.65 11.80
N ASP A 192 -0.36 0.15 12.87
CA ASP A 192 0.91 0.41 13.52
C ASP A 192 1.54 -0.85 14.11
N SER A 193 0.73 -1.74 14.72
CA SER A 193 1.26 -2.98 15.32
C SER A 193 1.74 -3.97 14.25
N ALA A 194 1.04 -4.11 13.13
CA ALA A 194 1.46 -4.94 12.01
C ALA A 194 2.76 -4.42 11.37
N THR A 195 2.87 -3.11 11.19
CA THR A 195 4.07 -2.46 10.65
C THR A 195 5.27 -2.63 11.59
N ARG A 196 5.09 -2.49 12.90
CA ARG A 196 6.14 -2.72 13.90
C ARG A 196 6.60 -4.18 13.91
N SER A 197 5.67 -5.13 13.87
CA SER A 197 6.03 -6.55 13.78
C SER A 197 6.83 -6.85 12.51
N ALA A 198 6.43 -6.28 11.36
CA ALA A 198 7.17 -6.42 10.11
C ALA A 198 8.57 -5.80 10.21
N GLN A 199 8.70 -4.64 10.86
CA GLN A 199 9.97 -3.97 11.13
C GLN A 199 10.90 -4.85 11.99
N ASP A 200 10.39 -5.42 13.09
CA ASP A 200 11.17 -6.27 13.99
C ASP A 200 11.72 -7.50 13.26
N PHE A 201 10.87 -8.19 12.49
CA PHE A 201 11.30 -9.33 11.68
C PHE A 201 12.36 -8.93 10.66
N LEU A 202 12.21 -7.77 10.00
CA LEU A 202 13.17 -7.31 9.02
C LEU A 202 14.51 -6.92 9.66
N LYS A 203 14.49 -6.27 10.82
CA LYS A 203 15.67 -5.93 11.61
C LYS A 203 16.46 -7.19 12.00
N ILE A 204 15.75 -8.24 12.45
CA ILE A 204 16.35 -9.56 12.73
C ILE A 204 16.95 -10.13 11.44
N ALA A 205 16.22 -10.12 10.32
CA ALA A 205 16.71 -10.64 9.05
C ALA A 205 17.98 -9.93 8.57
N ILE A 206 18.02 -8.59 8.64
CA ILE A 206 19.19 -7.79 8.25
C ILE A 206 20.39 -8.09 9.14
N SER A 207 20.20 -8.15 10.47
CA SER A 207 21.30 -8.46 11.40
C SER A 207 21.88 -9.86 11.13
N MET A 208 21.02 -10.84 10.89
CA MET A 208 21.43 -12.21 10.52
C MET A 208 22.14 -12.25 9.17
N ALA A 209 21.64 -11.52 8.16
CA ALA A 209 22.24 -11.47 6.83
C ALA A 209 23.65 -10.86 6.88
N ILE A 210 23.84 -9.77 7.63
CA ILE A 210 25.17 -9.14 7.85
C ILE A 210 26.11 -10.10 8.56
N THR A 211 25.65 -10.79 9.60
CA THR A 211 26.44 -11.77 10.35
C THR A 211 26.82 -12.96 9.47
N ASN A 212 25.88 -13.52 8.71
CA ASN A 212 26.13 -14.63 7.81
C ASN A 212 27.14 -14.24 6.71
N ARG A 213 27.02 -13.04 6.14
CA ARG A 213 28.00 -12.52 5.16
C ARG A 213 29.39 -12.37 5.77
N ALA A 214 29.49 -11.84 6.98
CA ALA A 214 30.77 -11.75 7.70
C ALA A 214 31.39 -13.13 8.00
N SER A 215 30.56 -14.17 8.14
CA SER A 215 30.96 -15.56 8.32
C SER A 215 31.28 -16.31 7.01
N GLY A 216 31.28 -15.61 5.86
CA GLY A 216 31.68 -16.16 4.56
C GLY A 216 30.52 -16.62 3.67
N SER A 217 29.25 -16.38 4.04
CA SER A 217 28.12 -16.65 3.15
C SER A 217 28.12 -15.69 1.96
N ASN A 218 27.93 -16.21 0.74
CA ASN A 218 27.90 -15.41 -0.50
C ASN A 218 26.54 -14.74 -0.70
N ILE A 219 26.13 -13.86 0.23
CA ILE A 219 24.90 -13.08 0.13
C ILE A 219 25.15 -11.89 -0.80
N SER A 220 24.25 -11.69 -1.78
CA SER A 220 24.40 -10.62 -2.75
C SER A 220 24.22 -9.23 -2.10
N GLU A 221 24.94 -8.24 -2.61
CA GLU A 221 24.78 -6.85 -2.16
C GLU A 221 23.39 -6.30 -2.49
N ASP A 222 22.83 -6.72 -3.62
CA ASP A 222 21.46 -6.36 -4.03
C ASP A 222 20.44 -6.80 -2.98
N THR A 223 20.57 -8.02 -2.46
CA THR A 223 19.68 -8.50 -1.39
C THR A 223 19.79 -7.66 -0.14
N LEU A 224 20.98 -7.31 0.30
CA LEU A 224 21.15 -6.43 1.46
C LEU A 224 20.56 -5.05 1.21
N ARG A 225 20.80 -4.46 0.02
CA ARG A 225 20.18 -3.17 -0.34
C ARG A 225 18.67 -3.23 -0.31
N ILE A 226 18.07 -4.28 -0.88
CA ILE A 226 16.62 -4.48 -0.88
C ILE A 226 16.07 -4.57 0.54
N LEU A 227 16.68 -5.39 1.41
CA LEU A 227 16.21 -5.58 2.79
C LEU A 227 16.32 -4.27 3.60
N ILE A 228 17.45 -3.56 3.51
CA ILE A 228 17.65 -2.28 4.20
C ILE A 228 16.68 -1.21 3.66
N THR A 229 16.54 -1.12 2.34
CA THR A 229 15.60 -0.19 1.70
C THR A 229 14.16 -0.48 2.13
N ARG A 230 13.82 -1.77 2.27
CA ARG A 230 12.50 -2.19 2.75
C ARG A 230 12.27 -1.82 4.21
N HIS A 231 13.27 -2.05 5.07
CA HIS A 231 13.20 -1.66 6.47
C HIS A 231 13.03 -0.14 6.62
N ALA A 232 13.81 0.65 5.88
CA ALA A 232 13.65 2.10 5.85
C ALA A 232 12.23 2.53 5.39
N THR A 233 11.60 1.81 4.42
CA THR A 233 10.22 2.08 4.02
C THR A 233 9.22 1.84 5.15
N LEU A 234 9.41 0.80 5.96
CA LEU A 234 8.56 0.54 7.12
C LEU A 234 8.73 1.62 8.19
N LEU A 235 9.96 2.05 8.44
CA LEU A 235 10.26 3.15 9.38
C LEU A 235 9.63 4.47 8.92
N GLU A 236 9.69 4.80 7.63
CA GLU A 236 9.03 5.96 7.04
C GLU A 236 7.50 5.90 7.22
N SER A 237 6.90 4.71 7.06
CA SER A 237 5.45 4.54 7.21
C SER A 237 4.95 4.73 8.64
N LEU A 238 5.80 4.54 9.65
CA LEU A 238 5.48 4.83 11.05
C LEU A 238 5.40 6.34 11.31
N GLY A 239 6.17 7.16 10.58
CA GLY A 239 6.09 8.62 10.63
C GLY A 239 6.61 9.29 11.91
N TYR A 240 7.11 8.53 12.89
CA TYR A 240 7.70 9.09 14.10
C TYR A 240 9.09 9.69 13.80
N LYS A 241 9.43 10.79 14.47
CA LYS A 241 10.72 11.46 14.25
C LYS A 241 11.92 10.53 14.41
N ASP A 242 11.91 9.68 15.43
CA ASP A 242 12.98 8.71 15.68
C ASP A 242 13.07 7.64 14.59
N SER A 243 11.92 7.16 14.09
CA SER A 243 11.87 6.22 12.96
C SER A 243 12.41 6.85 11.68
N LEU A 244 12.09 8.13 11.42
CA LEU A 244 12.62 8.85 10.25
C LEU A 244 14.13 9.06 10.35
N LEU A 245 14.66 9.36 11.54
CA LEU A 245 16.10 9.46 11.78
C LEU A 245 16.81 8.12 11.59
N GLU A 246 16.22 7.02 12.08
CA GLU A 246 16.74 5.66 11.87
C GLU A 246 16.74 5.31 10.37
N ALA A 247 15.63 5.56 9.64
CA ALA A 247 15.51 5.32 8.20
C ALA A 247 16.59 6.09 7.41
N ARG A 248 16.79 7.38 7.70
CA ARG A 248 17.84 8.20 7.08
C ARG A 248 19.22 7.61 7.33
N SER A 249 19.54 7.33 8.59
CA SER A 249 20.84 6.79 8.99
C SER A 249 21.13 5.43 8.31
N GLU A 250 20.14 4.57 8.16
CA GLU A 250 20.26 3.28 7.48
C GLU A 250 20.52 3.45 5.98
N LEU A 251 19.76 4.29 5.31
CA LEU A 251 19.96 4.56 3.88
C LEU A 251 21.29 5.22 3.59
N GLU A 252 21.77 6.16 4.44
CA GLU A 252 23.09 6.77 4.29
C GLU A 252 24.23 5.78 4.52
N ARG A 253 24.09 4.89 5.52
CA ARG A 253 25.08 3.83 5.77
C ARG A 253 25.11 2.84 4.62
N MET A 254 23.94 2.44 4.13
CA MET A 254 23.81 1.55 2.97
C MET A 254 24.40 2.18 1.72
N TRP A 255 24.15 3.48 1.47
CA TRP A 255 24.72 4.21 0.34
C TRP A 255 26.26 4.18 0.34
N LYS A 256 26.88 4.32 1.52
CA LYS A 256 28.34 4.28 1.69
C LYS A 256 28.91 2.87 1.57
N ALA A 257 28.24 1.88 2.15
CA ALA A 257 28.74 0.50 2.23
C ALA A 257 28.48 -0.31 0.96
N PHE A 258 27.36 -0.07 0.31
CA PHE A 258 26.88 -0.78 -0.87
C PHE A 258 26.36 0.22 -1.90
N PRO A 259 27.23 0.96 -2.59
CA PRO A 259 26.82 2.04 -3.47
C PRO A 259 25.81 1.55 -4.52
N PRO A 260 24.60 2.11 -4.54
CA PRO A 260 23.64 1.79 -5.58
C PRO A 260 24.05 2.39 -6.91
N SER A 261 23.56 1.86 -8.02
CA SER A 261 23.85 2.34 -9.37
C SER A 261 22.57 2.58 -10.18
N GLY A 262 22.67 3.38 -11.21
CA GLY A 262 21.57 3.63 -12.16
C GLY A 262 20.32 4.21 -11.51
N VAL A 263 19.16 3.73 -11.93
CA VAL A 263 17.86 4.25 -11.47
C VAL A 263 17.59 3.96 -10.01
N GLU A 264 18.11 2.83 -9.47
CA GLU A 264 17.99 2.52 -8.04
C GLU A 264 18.67 3.59 -7.18
N ALA A 265 19.85 4.04 -7.59
CA ALA A 265 20.55 5.14 -6.92
C ALA A 265 19.71 6.43 -6.92
N SER A 266 19.09 6.78 -8.06
CA SER A 266 18.20 7.93 -8.15
C SER A 266 17.01 7.83 -7.17
N GLN A 267 16.39 6.64 -7.07
CA GLN A 267 15.27 6.43 -6.14
C GLN A 267 15.68 6.57 -4.67
N ILE A 268 16.83 6.03 -4.29
CA ILE A 268 17.34 6.12 -2.92
C ILE A 268 17.76 7.56 -2.60
N ALA A 269 18.42 8.25 -3.53
CA ALA A 269 18.79 9.66 -3.36
C ALA A 269 17.54 10.54 -3.19
N ARG A 270 16.47 10.30 -3.97
CA ARG A 270 15.18 10.99 -3.79
C ARG A 270 14.62 10.76 -2.39
N ARG A 271 14.60 9.50 -1.91
CA ARG A 271 14.09 9.17 -0.57
C ARG A 271 14.91 9.86 0.53
N LEU A 272 16.24 9.91 0.40
CA LEU A 272 17.08 10.65 1.33
C LEU A 272 16.75 12.15 1.32
N GLY A 273 16.47 12.73 0.14
CA GLY A 273 15.97 14.10 0.04
C GLY A 273 14.65 14.32 0.75
N ASP A 274 13.67 13.41 0.52
CA ASP A 274 12.36 13.48 1.16
C ASP A 274 12.44 13.33 2.69
N LEU A 275 13.30 12.43 3.21
CA LEU A 275 13.56 12.23 4.63
C LEU A 275 14.22 13.47 5.27
N ASN A 276 15.26 14.03 4.64
CA ASN A 276 15.92 15.24 5.15
C ASN A 276 14.94 16.41 5.22
N ARG A 277 14.08 16.58 4.22
CA ARG A 277 13.01 17.59 4.25
C ARG A 277 12.03 17.37 5.42
N GLN A 278 11.60 16.14 5.66
CA GLN A 278 10.69 15.82 6.78
C GLN A 278 11.33 16.07 8.15
N LEU A 279 12.64 15.88 8.24
CA LEU A 279 13.42 16.13 9.45
C LEU A 279 13.77 17.62 9.65
N GLY A 280 13.59 18.47 8.62
CA GLY A 280 13.90 19.89 8.63
C GLY A 280 15.30 20.23 8.12
N ASP A 281 16.07 19.27 7.64
CA ASP A 281 17.41 19.43 7.08
C ASP A 281 17.33 19.82 5.60
N PHE A 282 16.88 21.05 5.33
CA PHE A 282 16.50 21.51 3.99
C PHE A 282 17.67 21.60 3.00
N ASP A 283 18.84 21.99 3.45
CA ASP A 283 20.02 22.09 2.59
C ASP A 283 20.46 20.70 2.09
N ASP A 284 20.48 19.72 2.98
CA ASP A 284 20.78 18.33 2.63
C ASP A 284 19.71 17.73 1.73
N ALA A 285 18.44 18.08 1.94
CA ALA A 285 17.35 17.65 1.07
C ALA A 285 17.58 18.07 -0.38
N VAL A 286 17.94 19.34 -0.61
CA VAL A 286 18.24 19.86 -1.95
C VAL A 286 19.45 19.15 -2.58
N VAL A 287 20.49 18.91 -1.80
CA VAL A 287 21.69 18.17 -2.27
C VAL A 287 21.31 16.76 -2.74
N TRP A 288 20.51 16.05 -1.95
CA TRP A 288 20.09 14.68 -2.31
C TRP A 288 19.15 14.66 -3.51
N TRP A 289 18.22 15.59 -3.65
CA TRP A 289 17.37 15.68 -4.85
C TRP A 289 18.17 16.06 -6.09
N THR A 290 19.17 16.93 -5.97
CA THR A 290 20.08 17.25 -7.08
C THR A 290 20.79 15.99 -7.58
N ARG A 291 21.31 15.19 -6.65
CA ARG A 291 21.92 13.88 -6.98
C ARG A 291 20.90 12.94 -7.66
N ALA A 292 19.67 12.89 -7.14
CA ALA A 292 18.61 12.05 -7.72
C ALA A 292 18.30 12.42 -9.16
N VAL A 293 18.25 13.71 -9.50
CA VAL A 293 18.03 14.20 -10.86
C VAL A 293 19.21 13.82 -11.77
N GLN A 294 20.45 14.07 -11.34
CA GLN A 294 21.66 13.74 -12.12
C GLN A 294 21.74 12.23 -12.42
N LEU A 295 21.47 11.40 -11.42
CA LEU A 295 21.47 9.93 -11.58
C LEU A 295 20.35 9.43 -12.49
N ALA A 296 19.16 10.07 -12.46
CA ALA A 296 18.09 9.73 -13.38
C ALA A 296 18.42 10.06 -14.85
N GLU A 297 19.25 11.08 -15.08
CA GLU A 297 19.80 11.42 -16.40
C GLU A 297 21.00 10.55 -16.80
N GLY A 298 21.48 9.67 -15.93
CA GLY A 298 22.70 8.88 -16.16
C GLY A 298 24.00 9.68 -16.12
N LYS A 299 24.00 10.86 -15.48
CA LYS A 299 25.17 11.71 -15.29
C LYS A 299 25.93 11.34 -14.03
N ASP A 300 27.24 11.62 -14.04
CA ASP A 300 28.06 11.50 -12.84
C ASP A 300 27.65 12.55 -11.78
N VAL A 301 27.63 12.10 -10.54
CA VAL A 301 27.20 12.94 -9.41
C VAL A 301 28.25 14.01 -9.12
N THR A 302 27.89 15.26 -9.38
CA THR A 302 28.69 16.42 -8.98
C THR A 302 27.96 17.21 -7.90
N THR A 303 28.58 17.34 -6.72
CA THR A 303 27.98 17.96 -5.53
C THR A 303 27.86 19.49 -5.60
N LYS A 304 28.38 20.12 -6.63
CA LYS A 304 28.50 21.59 -6.73
C LYS A 304 27.54 22.23 -7.75
N THR A 305 26.80 21.48 -8.51
CA THR A 305 25.85 22.02 -9.48
C THR A 305 24.49 22.34 -8.83
N PRO A 306 23.89 23.50 -9.14
CA PRO A 306 22.54 23.80 -8.70
C PRO A 306 21.57 22.78 -9.31
N LEU A 307 20.42 22.59 -8.67
CA LEU A 307 19.36 21.75 -9.20
C LEU A 307 18.80 22.40 -10.47
N VAL A 308 18.87 21.68 -11.57
CA VAL A 308 18.37 22.11 -12.89
C VAL A 308 17.41 21.04 -13.38
N VAL A 309 16.24 21.46 -13.89
CA VAL A 309 15.29 20.55 -14.52
C VAL A 309 15.87 20.12 -15.88
N PRO A 310 15.93 18.82 -16.19
CA PRO A 310 16.40 18.32 -17.47
C PRO A 310 15.51 18.79 -18.63
N THR A 311 16.14 19.03 -19.77
CA THR A 311 15.43 19.42 -21.00
C THR A 311 14.90 18.23 -21.80
N SER A 312 15.42 17.03 -21.56
CA SER A 312 15.00 15.78 -22.21
C SER A 312 14.72 14.68 -21.21
N ALA A 313 13.70 13.88 -21.47
CA ALA A 313 13.36 12.76 -20.62
C ALA A 313 14.35 11.58 -20.79
N PRO A 314 14.66 10.84 -19.72
CA PRO A 314 15.43 9.60 -19.80
C PRO A 314 14.72 8.56 -20.68
N SER A 315 15.48 7.61 -21.26
CA SER A 315 14.91 6.54 -22.07
C SER A 315 14.21 5.45 -21.26
N SER A 316 14.65 5.18 -20.01
CA SER A 316 14.06 4.17 -19.15
C SER A 316 12.74 4.67 -18.55
N PRO A 317 11.63 3.89 -18.66
CA PRO A 317 10.34 4.25 -18.05
C PRO A 317 10.43 4.46 -16.52
N LEU A 318 11.22 3.65 -15.81
CA LEU A 318 11.43 3.80 -14.38
C LEU A 318 12.22 5.08 -14.05
N ALA A 319 13.22 5.43 -14.86
CA ALA A 319 13.96 6.67 -14.69
C ALA A 319 13.06 7.89 -14.90
N GLN A 320 12.16 7.87 -15.90
CA GLN A 320 11.15 8.90 -16.13
C GLN A 320 10.26 9.08 -14.89
N ARG A 321 9.72 7.96 -14.34
CA ARG A 321 8.87 7.99 -13.13
C ARG A 321 9.63 8.50 -11.91
N SER A 322 10.90 8.09 -11.74
CA SER A 322 11.76 8.56 -10.64
C SER A 322 12.07 10.06 -10.74
N LEU A 323 12.45 10.52 -11.93
CA LEU A 323 12.75 11.92 -12.20
C LEU A 323 11.54 12.82 -11.94
N ILE A 324 10.38 12.49 -12.50
CA ILE A 324 9.15 13.27 -12.31
C ILE A 324 8.74 13.32 -10.83
N SER A 325 8.88 12.20 -10.11
CA SER A 325 8.60 12.17 -8.66
C SER A 325 9.58 13.04 -7.87
N THR A 326 10.86 13.08 -8.27
CA THR A 326 11.86 13.97 -7.65
C THR A 326 11.54 15.44 -7.88
N LEU A 327 11.23 15.83 -9.13
CA LEU A 327 10.86 17.20 -9.48
C LEU A 327 9.60 17.67 -8.74
N MET A 328 8.65 16.76 -8.51
CA MET A 328 7.46 17.03 -7.71
C MET A 328 7.81 17.32 -6.24
N SER A 329 8.71 16.52 -5.62
CA SER A 329 9.18 16.80 -4.26
C SER A 329 9.90 18.15 -4.16
N VAL A 330 10.68 18.50 -5.17
CA VAL A 330 11.40 19.78 -5.25
C VAL A 330 10.43 20.97 -5.40
N SER A 331 9.47 20.88 -6.33
CA SER A 331 8.51 21.98 -6.52
C SER A 331 7.66 22.21 -5.28
N ALA A 332 7.19 21.13 -4.65
CA ALA A 332 6.47 21.18 -3.39
C ALA A 332 7.31 21.81 -2.25
N PHE A 333 8.60 21.50 -2.21
CA PHE A 333 9.52 22.13 -1.25
C PHE A 333 9.65 23.62 -1.49
N TYR A 334 9.87 24.07 -2.72
CA TYR A 334 9.94 25.50 -3.03
C TYR A 334 8.63 26.24 -2.72
N ALA A 335 7.49 25.63 -3.01
CA ALA A 335 6.18 26.21 -2.69
C ALA A 335 6.00 26.35 -1.17
N THR A 336 6.30 25.32 -0.39
CA THR A 336 6.14 25.32 1.08
C THR A 336 7.12 26.23 1.81
N THR A 337 8.31 26.46 1.25
CA THR A 337 9.31 27.38 1.81
C THR A 337 9.13 28.83 1.33
N GLY A 338 8.04 29.12 0.59
CA GLY A 338 7.73 30.47 0.10
C GLY A 338 8.55 30.90 -1.11
N GLN A 339 9.36 30.03 -1.72
CA GLN A 339 10.14 30.31 -2.93
C GLN A 339 9.26 30.16 -4.19
N LEU A 340 8.12 30.88 -4.23
CA LEU A 340 7.06 30.67 -5.22
C LEU A 340 7.50 30.82 -6.67
N GLN A 341 8.48 31.70 -6.95
CA GLN A 341 9.00 31.88 -8.32
C GLN A 341 9.77 30.63 -8.78
N LYS A 342 10.61 30.07 -7.89
CA LYS A 342 11.32 28.81 -8.20
C LYS A 342 10.36 27.62 -8.33
N ALA A 343 9.32 27.58 -7.48
CA ALA A 343 8.26 26.57 -7.62
C ALA A 343 7.61 26.65 -9.00
N ARG A 344 7.14 27.87 -9.41
CA ARG A 344 6.52 28.08 -10.71
C ARG A 344 7.45 27.68 -11.87
N GLU A 345 8.71 28.09 -11.82
CA GLU A 345 9.69 27.74 -12.85
C GLU A 345 9.90 26.21 -12.93
N THR A 346 10.11 25.57 -11.78
CA THR A 346 10.28 24.11 -11.71
C THR A 346 9.06 23.38 -12.26
N GLU A 347 7.84 23.81 -11.91
CA GLU A 347 6.59 23.21 -12.37
C GLU A 347 6.38 23.37 -13.87
N THR A 348 6.66 24.57 -14.40
CA THR A 348 6.53 24.84 -15.83
C THR A 348 7.51 23.99 -16.64
N LEU A 349 8.79 23.96 -16.24
CA LEU A 349 9.80 23.13 -16.92
C LEU A 349 9.50 21.64 -16.77
N SER A 350 8.96 21.20 -15.63
CA SER A 350 8.54 19.81 -15.42
C SER A 350 7.37 19.42 -16.32
N LEU A 351 6.40 20.32 -16.53
CA LEU A 351 5.29 20.10 -17.48
C LEU A 351 5.80 20.03 -18.93
N ASP A 352 6.78 20.85 -19.31
CA ASP A 352 7.37 20.81 -20.65
C ASP A 352 8.17 19.50 -20.85
N LEU A 353 8.92 19.06 -19.82
CA LEU A 353 9.58 17.76 -19.81
C LEU A 353 8.59 16.60 -19.98
N ILE A 354 7.47 16.62 -19.24
CA ILE A 354 6.42 15.59 -19.34
C ILE A 354 5.81 15.56 -20.75
N ARG A 355 5.59 16.71 -21.38
CA ARG A 355 5.08 16.79 -22.76
C ARG A 355 6.04 16.23 -23.79
N SER A 356 7.34 16.22 -23.52
CA SER A 356 8.35 15.62 -24.38
C SER A 356 8.35 14.08 -24.36
N ILE A 357 7.69 13.46 -23.37
CA ILE A 357 7.58 12.01 -23.26
C ILE A 357 6.52 11.52 -24.26
N GLU A 358 6.92 10.60 -25.12
CA GLU A 358 6.02 10.01 -26.12
C GLU A 358 4.85 9.28 -25.44
N GLN A 359 3.64 9.63 -25.85
CA GLN A 359 2.41 9.04 -25.33
C GLN A 359 1.75 8.19 -26.42
N PRO A 360 1.15 7.04 -26.07
CA PRO A 360 0.42 6.24 -27.03
C PRO A 360 -0.80 7.00 -27.57
N ALA A 361 -1.07 6.85 -28.86
CA ALA A 361 -2.20 7.51 -29.51
C ALA A 361 -3.56 7.14 -28.90
N ARG A 362 -3.68 5.90 -28.37
CA ARG A 362 -4.88 5.42 -27.67
C ARG A 362 -4.48 4.44 -26.56
N PHE A 363 -4.95 4.65 -25.36
CA PHE A 363 -4.72 3.74 -24.23
C PHE A 363 -5.35 2.35 -24.43
N SER A 364 -6.47 2.27 -25.17
CA SER A 364 -7.17 1.01 -25.44
C SER A 364 -6.46 0.06 -26.40
N SER A 365 -5.53 0.58 -27.20
CA SER A 365 -4.75 -0.23 -28.16
C SER A 365 -3.34 -0.52 -27.69
N SER A 366 -2.92 0.08 -26.58
CA SER A 366 -1.59 -0.10 -25.98
C SER A 366 -1.53 -1.35 -25.12
N SER A 367 -0.33 -1.85 -24.89
CA SER A 367 -0.13 -2.90 -23.89
C SER A 367 -0.48 -2.39 -22.47
N PRO A 368 -0.91 -3.26 -21.54
CA PRO A 368 -1.25 -2.84 -20.18
C PRO A 368 -0.12 -2.08 -19.47
N GLY A 369 1.14 -2.52 -19.62
CA GLY A 369 2.29 -1.87 -19.01
C GLY A 369 2.54 -0.47 -19.58
N GLU A 370 2.41 -0.31 -20.91
CA GLU A 370 2.50 0.98 -21.61
C GLU A 370 1.38 1.93 -21.18
N ALA A 371 0.15 1.45 -21.23
CA ALA A 371 -1.02 2.24 -20.85
C ALA A 371 -0.91 2.73 -19.41
N LEU A 372 -0.49 1.86 -18.47
CA LEU A 372 -0.30 2.24 -17.06
C LEU A 372 0.80 3.30 -16.91
N HIS A 373 1.92 3.18 -17.66
CA HIS A 373 2.97 4.19 -17.65
C HIS A 373 2.45 5.54 -18.16
N ALA A 374 1.77 5.56 -19.29
CA ALA A 374 1.19 6.76 -19.85
C ALA A 374 0.13 7.41 -18.93
N LEU A 375 -0.72 6.62 -18.30
CA LEU A 375 -1.69 7.09 -17.31
C LEU A 375 -0.99 7.66 -16.06
N TYR A 376 0.11 7.04 -15.64
CA TYR A 376 0.92 7.58 -14.53
C TYR A 376 1.48 8.96 -14.89
N ILE A 377 2.08 9.11 -16.07
CA ILE A 377 2.63 10.38 -16.57
C ILE A 377 1.53 11.44 -16.66
N LEU A 378 0.36 11.09 -17.22
CA LEU A 378 -0.80 11.99 -17.32
C LEU A 378 -1.27 12.46 -15.94
N HIS A 379 -1.36 11.56 -14.97
CA HIS A 379 -1.74 11.93 -13.60
C HIS A 379 -0.69 12.85 -12.95
N ARG A 380 0.61 12.60 -13.16
CA ARG A 380 1.66 13.49 -12.64
C ARG A 380 1.60 14.89 -13.26
N SER A 381 1.26 14.99 -14.54
CA SER A 381 1.01 16.31 -15.16
C SER A 381 -0.18 17.03 -14.54
N ALA A 382 -1.23 16.29 -14.17
CA ALA A 382 -2.38 16.85 -13.46
C ALA A 382 -1.98 17.42 -12.09
N ILE A 383 -1.18 16.69 -11.29
CA ILE A 383 -0.72 17.18 -9.99
C ILE A 383 0.15 18.45 -10.15
N PHE A 384 1.09 18.47 -11.11
CA PHE A 384 1.86 19.70 -11.39
C PHE A 384 0.96 20.88 -11.79
N SER A 385 -0.12 20.61 -12.54
CA SER A 385 -1.08 21.65 -12.93
C SER A 385 -1.88 22.18 -11.72
N ILE A 386 -2.22 21.34 -10.75
CA ILE A 386 -2.85 21.77 -9.48
C ILE A 386 -1.87 22.67 -8.71
N HIS A 387 -0.63 22.20 -8.48
CA HIS A 387 0.38 22.98 -7.76
C HIS A 387 0.67 24.33 -8.45
N LEU A 388 0.81 24.31 -9.79
CA LEU A 388 1.04 25.53 -10.56
C LEU A 388 -0.12 26.52 -10.41
N ALA A 389 -1.37 26.05 -10.39
CA ALA A 389 -2.54 26.91 -10.16
C ALA A 389 -2.51 27.54 -8.76
N GLU A 390 -2.15 26.78 -7.72
CA GLU A 390 -2.01 27.27 -6.35
C GLU A 390 -0.87 28.29 -6.21
N VAL A 391 0.28 28.00 -6.81
CA VAL A 391 1.44 28.91 -6.84
C VAL A 391 1.10 30.20 -7.58
N GLN A 392 0.44 30.11 -8.74
CA GLN A 392 -0.01 31.30 -9.51
C GLN A 392 -1.03 32.11 -8.73
N HIS A 393 -1.99 31.48 -8.07
CA HIS A 393 -2.93 32.16 -7.19
C HIS A 393 -2.21 32.90 -6.04
N SER A 394 -1.23 32.23 -5.42
CA SER A 394 -0.42 32.83 -4.34
C SER A 394 0.45 34.00 -4.82
N LEU A 395 0.90 33.97 -6.08
CA LEU A 395 1.58 35.06 -6.78
C LEU A 395 0.62 36.17 -7.26
N ARG A 396 -0.69 36.07 -6.95
CA ARG A 396 -1.73 37.01 -7.34
C ARG A 396 -1.91 37.14 -8.87
N SER A 397 -1.68 36.06 -9.60
CA SER A 397 -2.04 35.93 -11.01
C SER A 397 -3.56 35.94 -11.19
N SER A 398 -4.02 36.09 -12.44
CA SER A 398 -5.46 36.09 -12.73
C SER A 398 -6.13 34.78 -12.29
N PRO A 399 -7.30 34.86 -11.61
CA PRO A 399 -8.03 33.66 -11.19
C PRO A 399 -8.42 32.76 -12.36
N GLU A 400 -8.70 33.36 -13.52
CA GLU A 400 -9.08 32.64 -14.74
C GLU A 400 -7.97 31.68 -15.21
N THR A 401 -6.70 32.14 -15.13
CA THR A 401 -5.54 31.29 -15.46
C THR A 401 -5.42 30.11 -14.49
N SER A 402 -5.60 30.34 -13.20
CA SER A 402 -5.60 29.26 -12.20
C SER A 402 -6.76 28.28 -12.42
N ILE A 403 -7.96 28.76 -12.73
CA ILE A 403 -9.12 27.93 -13.06
C ILE A 403 -8.84 27.07 -14.29
N GLN A 404 -8.20 27.63 -15.33
CA GLN A 404 -7.84 26.86 -16.53
C GLN A 404 -6.88 25.72 -16.23
N TRP A 405 -5.84 25.95 -15.43
CA TRP A 405 -4.91 24.90 -15.01
C TRP A 405 -5.60 23.81 -14.18
N LEU A 406 -6.45 24.21 -13.25
CA LEU A 406 -7.25 23.27 -12.44
C LEU A 406 -8.24 22.46 -13.28
N THR A 407 -8.87 23.08 -14.28
CA THR A 407 -9.78 22.36 -15.20
C THR A 407 -9.02 21.28 -15.98
N ASN A 408 -7.87 21.63 -16.55
CA ASN A 408 -7.02 20.68 -17.25
C ASN A 408 -6.56 19.53 -16.32
N ALA A 409 -6.25 19.85 -15.06
CA ALA A 409 -5.86 18.88 -14.07
C ALA A 409 -7.01 17.93 -13.68
N ALA A 410 -8.20 18.49 -13.46
CA ALA A 410 -9.40 17.73 -13.13
C ALA A 410 -9.76 16.74 -14.26
N GLU A 411 -9.86 17.24 -15.49
CA GLU A 411 -10.16 16.41 -16.67
C GLU A 411 -9.12 15.33 -16.93
N SER A 412 -7.82 15.63 -16.72
CA SER A 412 -6.74 14.65 -16.84
C SER A 412 -6.85 13.57 -15.76
N SER A 413 -7.11 13.96 -14.51
CA SER A 413 -7.30 13.03 -13.39
C SER A 413 -8.54 12.15 -13.59
N GLU A 414 -9.64 12.71 -14.05
CA GLU A 414 -10.86 11.97 -14.40
C GLU A 414 -10.59 10.96 -15.52
N ARG A 415 -9.86 11.36 -16.57
CA ARG A 415 -9.48 10.46 -17.67
C ARG A 415 -8.69 9.27 -17.19
N VAL A 416 -7.76 9.48 -16.25
CA VAL A 416 -7.00 8.39 -15.61
C VAL A 416 -7.93 7.49 -14.79
N ALA A 417 -8.79 8.06 -13.95
CA ALA A 417 -9.73 7.30 -13.14
C ALA A 417 -10.71 6.49 -14.00
N PHE A 418 -11.20 7.05 -15.10
CA PHE A 418 -12.04 6.33 -16.06
C PHE A 418 -11.31 5.17 -16.73
N ALA A 419 -10.08 5.39 -17.18
CA ALA A 419 -9.28 4.36 -17.85
C ALA A 419 -8.97 3.16 -16.95
N LEU A 420 -8.85 3.38 -15.63
CA LEU A 420 -8.53 2.34 -14.65
C LEU A 420 -9.77 1.71 -14.00
N SER A 421 -10.97 2.25 -14.21
CA SER A 421 -12.21 1.82 -13.54
C SER A 421 -12.97 0.78 -14.35
N GLU A 422 -13.42 -0.30 -13.69
CA GLU A 422 -14.25 -1.34 -14.31
C GLU A 422 -15.64 -0.82 -14.74
N ALA A 423 -16.18 0.18 -14.07
CA ALA A 423 -17.49 0.74 -14.42
C ALA A 423 -17.53 1.31 -15.83
N THR A 424 -16.44 1.89 -16.30
CA THR A 424 -16.35 2.47 -17.65
C THR A 424 -16.45 1.41 -18.74
N GLN A 425 -15.93 0.21 -18.48
CA GLN A 425 -16.04 -0.92 -19.42
C GLN A 425 -17.46 -1.47 -19.51
N ARG A 426 -18.25 -1.37 -18.42
CA ARG A 426 -19.63 -1.89 -18.35
C ARG A 426 -20.69 -0.88 -18.82
N ALA A 427 -20.36 0.39 -18.80
CA ALA A 427 -21.27 1.47 -19.19
C ALA A 427 -21.29 1.66 -20.71
N SER A 428 -21.99 0.79 -21.41
CA SER A 428 -22.29 0.99 -22.82
C SER A 428 -23.38 2.05 -22.97
N GLY A 429 -22.99 3.32 -23.08
CA GLY A 429 -23.87 4.39 -23.57
C GLY A 429 -24.79 5.10 -22.58
N ARG A 430 -24.75 4.81 -21.27
CA ARG A 430 -25.45 5.59 -20.23
C ARG A 430 -24.45 6.51 -19.51
N GLU A 431 -24.84 7.77 -19.28
CA GLU A 431 -24.13 8.67 -18.36
C GLU A 431 -23.97 7.99 -17.00
N THR A 432 -22.76 7.59 -16.68
CA THR A 432 -22.45 6.95 -15.39
C THR A 432 -22.16 8.05 -14.39
N ALA A 433 -22.94 8.15 -13.34
CA ALA A 433 -22.70 9.15 -12.29
C ALA A 433 -21.30 9.00 -11.67
N PHE A 434 -20.60 10.11 -11.41
CA PHE A 434 -19.23 10.13 -10.88
C PHE A 434 -19.07 9.30 -9.59
N PHE A 435 -20.06 9.31 -8.70
CA PHE A 435 -20.05 8.52 -7.47
C PHE A 435 -20.02 7.01 -7.72
N THR A 436 -20.61 6.52 -8.82
CA THR A 436 -20.56 5.11 -9.22
C THR A 436 -19.16 4.74 -9.66
N ILE A 437 -18.50 5.62 -10.41
CA ILE A 437 -17.12 5.40 -10.88
C ILE A 437 -16.14 5.49 -9.71
N ALA A 438 -16.36 6.43 -8.78
CA ALA A 438 -15.55 6.58 -7.58
C ALA A 438 -15.51 5.32 -6.70
N ARG A 439 -16.56 4.49 -6.74
CA ARG A 439 -16.66 3.23 -5.99
C ARG A 439 -16.29 1.99 -6.79
N SER A 440 -16.04 2.13 -8.08
CA SER A 440 -15.75 1.00 -8.95
C SER A 440 -14.38 0.38 -8.69
N PRO A 441 -14.23 -0.95 -8.75
CA PRO A 441 -12.94 -1.59 -8.61
C PRO A 441 -12.02 -1.32 -9.81
N LEU A 442 -10.75 -1.69 -9.65
CA LEU A 442 -9.75 -1.68 -10.71
C LEU A 442 -10.13 -2.68 -11.82
N ILE A 443 -9.87 -2.31 -13.08
CA ILE A 443 -10.12 -3.21 -14.23
C ILE A 443 -9.30 -4.50 -14.14
N ALA A 444 -9.85 -5.58 -14.68
CA ALA A 444 -9.29 -6.93 -14.57
C ALA A 444 -7.89 -7.06 -15.20
N SER A 445 -7.55 -6.27 -16.21
CA SER A 445 -6.23 -6.31 -16.87
C SER A 445 -5.06 -6.04 -15.91
N TYR A 446 -5.27 -5.25 -14.86
CA TYR A 446 -4.23 -4.98 -13.85
C TYR A 446 -4.40 -5.81 -12.58
N SER A 447 -5.61 -6.25 -12.24
CA SER A 447 -5.86 -7.00 -11.01
C SER A 447 -5.18 -8.37 -10.98
N GLY A 448 -4.83 -8.93 -12.14
CA GLY A 448 -4.13 -10.22 -12.28
C GLY A 448 -2.60 -10.12 -12.28
N SER A 449 -2.01 -8.93 -12.43
CA SER A 449 -0.56 -8.75 -12.45
C SER A 449 -0.01 -8.50 -11.06
N THR A 450 1.02 -9.23 -10.66
CA THR A 450 1.68 -9.05 -9.35
C THR A 450 2.39 -7.70 -9.23
N SER A 451 2.99 -7.20 -10.32
CA SER A 451 3.77 -5.95 -10.33
C SER A 451 2.93 -4.72 -10.63
N MET A 452 1.89 -4.84 -11.47
CA MET A 452 1.08 -3.68 -11.90
C MET A 452 -0.14 -3.42 -11.01
N GLN A 453 -0.67 -4.43 -10.29
CA GLN A 453 -1.88 -4.29 -9.48
C GLN A 453 -1.78 -3.16 -8.44
N ARG A 454 -0.71 -3.13 -7.65
CA ARG A 454 -0.50 -2.10 -6.62
C ARG A 454 -0.32 -0.71 -7.21
N PRO A 455 0.58 -0.48 -8.19
CA PRO A 455 0.69 0.81 -8.86
C PRO A 455 -0.61 1.29 -9.49
N ALA A 456 -1.35 0.41 -10.18
CA ALA A 456 -2.61 0.76 -10.80
C ALA A 456 -3.71 1.09 -9.76
N SER A 457 -3.81 0.33 -8.67
CA SER A 457 -4.75 0.61 -7.58
C SER A 457 -4.45 1.93 -6.88
N SER A 458 -3.16 2.21 -6.62
CA SER A 458 -2.74 3.49 -6.05
C SER A 458 -3.06 4.64 -7.00
N LEU A 459 -2.72 4.49 -8.29
CA LEU A 459 -2.98 5.50 -9.30
C LEU A 459 -4.48 5.79 -9.46
N LEU A 460 -5.34 4.76 -9.42
CA LEU A 460 -6.80 4.91 -9.45
C LEU A 460 -7.31 5.70 -8.24
N ARG A 461 -6.84 5.38 -7.04
CA ARG A 461 -7.22 6.11 -5.82
C ARG A 461 -6.74 7.56 -5.88
N ASP A 462 -5.46 7.77 -6.24
CA ASP A 462 -4.83 9.07 -6.27
C ASP A 462 -5.47 9.97 -7.35
N SER A 463 -5.82 9.42 -8.51
CA SER A 463 -6.49 10.17 -9.58
C SER A 463 -7.91 10.62 -9.19
N ARG A 464 -8.66 9.80 -8.47
CA ARG A 464 -9.98 10.18 -7.93
C ARG A 464 -9.86 11.32 -6.93
N ARG A 465 -8.88 11.24 -6.04
CA ARG A 465 -8.59 12.27 -5.05
C ARG A 465 -8.18 13.59 -5.71
N SER A 466 -7.25 13.54 -6.68
CA SER A 466 -6.82 14.74 -7.42
C SER A 466 -7.96 15.36 -8.25
N ALA A 467 -8.86 14.55 -8.81
CA ALA A 467 -10.05 15.06 -9.49
C ALA A 467 -10.98 15.80 -8.51
N ALA A 468 -11.24 15.20 -7.32
CA ALA A 468 -12.05 15.84 -6.29
C ALA A 468 -11.43 17.17 -5.80
N GLU A 469 -10.12 17.17 -5.54
CA GLU A 469 -9.38 18.34 -5.10
C GLU A 469 -9.41 19.47 -6.14
N ALA A 470 -9.13 19.16 -7.40
CA ALA A 470 -9.14 20.14 -8.47
C ALA A 470 -10.54 20.77 -8.65
N TRP A 471 -11.61 19.97 -8.66
CA TRP A 471 -12.99 20.49 -8.73
C TRP A 471 -13.37 21.31 -7.50
N HIS A 472 -12.92 20.92 -6.31
CA HIS A 472 -13.11 21.71 -5.10
C HIS A 472 -12.45 23.09 -5.20
N LEU A 473 -11.18 23.13 -5.65
CA LEU A 473 -10.44 24.40 -5.83
C LEU A 473 -11.07 25.29 -6.91
N ILE A 474 -11.55 24.72 -8.02
CA ILE A 474 -12.31 25.47 -9.05
C ILE A 474 -13.55 26.10 -8.43
N GLY A 475 -14.29 25.34 -7.62
CA GLY A 475 -15.47 25.86 -6.91
C GLY A 475 -15.13 27.06 -6.02
N LEU A 476 -14.05 26.96 -5.22
CA LEU A 476 -13.57 28.05 -4.35
C LEU A 476 -13.16 29.30 -5.15
N LEU A 477 -12.40 29.13 -6.23
CA LEU A 477 -11.98 30.25 -7.07
C LEU A 477 -13.17 30.89 -7.80
N THR A 478 -14.10 30.08 -8.31
CA THR A 478 -15.32 30.57 -8.98
C THR A 478 -16.18 31.39 -8.03
N GLU A 479 -16.36 30.96 -6.79
CA GLU A 479 -17.10 31.68 -5.76
C GLU A 479 -16.41 33.00 -5.37
N GLY A 480 -15.08 33.02 -5.36
CA GLY A 480 -14.28 34.20 -5.02
C GLY A 480 -14.21 35.28 -6.11
N THR A 481 -14.62 34.96 -7.35
CA THR A 481 -14.61 35.95 -8.45
C THR A 481 -15.83 36.85 -8.42
N ARG A 482 -15.67 38.14 -8.82
CA ARG A 482 -16.76 39.13 -8.83
C ARG A 482 -17.92 38.75 -9.78
N SER A 483 -17.65 37.99 -10.81
CA SER A 483 -18.63 37.46 -11.78
C SER A 483 -19.08 36.04 -11.45
N GLY A 484 -18.65 35.50 -10.31
CA GLY A 484 -18.86 34.10 -9.94
C GLY A 484 -20.33 33.78 -9.71
N SER A 485 -20.82 32.76 -10.39
CA SER A 485 -22.14 32.22 -10.19
C SER A 485 -22.11 31.19 -9.07
N THR A 486 -22.90 31.42 -8.03
CA THR A 486 -23.07 30.43 -6.93
C THR A 486 -23.58 29.09 -7.46
N SER A 487 -24.42 29.11 -8.51
CA SER A 487 -24.91 27.91 -9.17
C SER A 487 -23.77 27.08 -9.80
N LYS A 488 -22.82 27.71 -10.50
CA LYS A 488 -21.66 27.04 -11.06
C LYS A 488 -20.72 26.49 -9.97
N ALA A 489 -20.51 27.25 -8.89
CA ALA A 489 -19.73 26.80 -7.77
C ALA A 489 -20.36 25.55 -7.11
N ALA A 490 -21.70 25.53 -6.96
CA ALA A 490 -22.41 24.35 -6.47
C ALA A 490 -22.24 23.12 -7.38
N GLU A 491 -22.25 23.32 -8.71
CA GLU A 491 -21.99 22.25 -9.68
C GLU A 491 -20.58 21.65 -9.50
N TYR A 492 -19.56 22.49 -9.39
CA TYR A 492 -18.17 22.04 -9.19
C TYR A 492 -17.99 21.30 -7.85
N TYR A 493 -18.56 21.82 -6.77
CA TYR A 493 -18.56 21.12 -5.48
C TYR A 493 -19.32 19.79 -5.53
N GLY A 494 -20.46 19.74 -6.24
CA GLY A 494 -21.22 18.50 -6.45
C GLY A 494 -20.41 17.46 -7.22
N ARG A 495 -19.67 17.87 -8.25
CA ARG A 495 -18.78 17.00 -9.02
C ARG A 495 -17.62 16.48 -8.15
N ALA A 496 -17.02 17.34 -7.33
CA ALA A 496 -16.00 16.96 -6.37
C ALA A 496 -16.51 15.93 -5.35
N LEU A 497 -17.73 16.14 -4.81
CA LEU A 497 -18.38 15.18 -3.91
C LEU A 497 -18.61 13.83 -4.58
N GLY A 498 -19.03 13.82 -5.85
CA GLY A 498 -19.17 12.59 -6.63
C GLY A 498 -17.87 11.79 -6.67
N TRP A 499 -16.72 12.43 -6.84
CA TRP A 499 -15.41 11.75 -6.89
C TRP A 499 -14.94 11.16 -5.56
N ILE A 500 -15.38 11.71 -4.43
CA ILE A 500 -15.16 11.10 -3.11
C ILE A 500 -16.23 10.04 -2.74
N GLY A 501 -17.13 9.71 -3.70
CA GLY A 501 -18.16 8.69 -3.53
C GLY A 501 -19.41 9.15 -2.78
N VAL A 502 -19.65 10.46 -2.67
CA VAL A 502 -20.84 11.04 -2.08
C VAL A 502 -21.82 11.45 -3.19
N ASP A 503 -23.07 10.99 -3.05
CA ASP A 503 -24.15 11.39 -3.94
C ASP A 503 -24.71 12.74 -3.49
N ALA A 504 -24.35 13.79 -4.24
CA ALA A 504 -24.72 15.16 -3.92
C ALA A 504 -26.24 15.42 -4.01
N GLU A 505 -27.00 14.60 -4.79
CA GLU A 505 -28.45 14.75 -4.92
C GLU A 505 -29.18 14.27 -3.67
N LYS A 506 -28.65 13.26 -2.99
CA LYS A 506 -29.21 12.71 -1.76
C LYS A 506 -28.88 13.51 -0.50
N LEU A 507 -28.04 14.54 -0.62
CA LEU A 507 -27.67 15.44 0.50
C LEU A 507 -28.81 16.39 0.88
N GLY A 508 -30.00 15.94 1.05
CA GLY A 508 -31.17 16.72 1.47
C GLY A 508 -32.12 15.93 2.35
N GLU A 509 -31.88 14.62 2.47
CA GLU A 509 -32.78 13.69 3.14
C GLU A 509 -32.50 13.49 4.64
N GLY A 510 -31.78 14.42 5.30
CA GLY A 510 -31.68 14.48 6.76
C GLY A 510 -30.50 13.73 7.39
N VAL A 511 -29.73 12.93 6.63
CA VAL A 511 -28.53 12.25 7.12
C VAL A 511 -27.29 12.80 6.43
N LEU A 512 -26.39 13.44 7.18
CA LEU A 512 -25.09 13.84 6.64
C LEU A 512 -24.24 12.58 6.43
N PRO A 513 -23.67 12.38 5.22
CA PRO A 513 -22.79 11.26 4.97
C PRO A 513 -21.53 11.40 5.83
N GLN A 514 -21.04 10.28 6.33
CA GLN A 514 -19.73 10.22 6.98
C GLN A 514 -18.66 10.36 5.88
N VAL A 515 -17.95 11.48 5.88
CA VAL A 515 -16.81 11.74 4.99
C VAL A 515 -15.53 11.83 5.82
N ASP A 516 -14.40 11.51 5.20
CA ASP A 516 -13.11 11.69 5.83
C ASP A 516 -12.92 13.17 6.25
N GLU A 517 -12.19 13.39 7.33
CA GLU A 517 -12.01 14.73 7.93
C GLU A 517 -11.49 15.76 6.91
N GLU A 518 -10.62 15.35 6.00
CA GLU A 518 -10.05 16.19 4.94
C GLU A 518 -11.09 16.75 3.98
N TRP A 519 -12.22 16.06 3.74
CA TRP A 519 -13.29 16.46 2.81
C TRP A 519 -14.44 17.21 3.49
N THR A 520 -14.37 17.37 4.82
CA THR A 520 -15.37 18.14 5.58
C THR A 520 -15.54 19.59 5.06
N PRO A 521 -14.46 20.31 4.68
CA PRO A 521 -14.60 21.65 4.11
C PRO A 521 -15.39 21.68 2.78
N LEU A 522 -15.15 20.69 1.90
CA LEU A 522 -15.88 20.55 0.64
C LEU A 522 -17.39 20.38 0.89
N LEU A 523 -17.76 19.47 1.80
CA LEU A 523 -19.15 19.22 2.15
C LEU A 523 -19.83 20.48 2.72
N LYS A 524 -19.16 21.20 3.63
CA LYS A 524 -19.64 22.47 4.20
C LYS A 524 -19.85 23.53 3.12
N ASN A 525 -18.90 23.69 2.19
CA ASN A 525 -19.01 24.66 1.10
C ASN A 525 -20.18 24.33 0.17
N TYR A 526 -20.36 23.06 -0.19
CA TYR A 526 -21.49 22.62 -1.01
C TYR A 526 -22.84 22.94 -0.35
N ILE A 527 -23.03 22.56 0.92
CA ILE A 527 -24.29 22.81 1.67
C ILE A 527 -24.56 24.31 1.76
N ARG A 528 -23.57 25.13 2.07
CA ARG A 528 -23.69 26.59 2.16
C ARG A 528 -24.13 27.19 0.83
N VAL A 529 -23.47 26.82 -0.26
CA VAL A 529 -23.78 27.40 -1.59
C VAL A 529 -25.14 26.92 -2.09
N LYS A 530 -25.50 25.65 -1.87
CA LYS A 530 -26.82 25.10 -2.25
C LYS A 530 -27.97 25.79 -1.49
N SER A 531 -27.78 26.04 -0.19
CA SER A 531 -28.79 26.76 0.63
C SER A 531 -28.97 28.24 0.20
N THR A 532 -27.92 28.88 -0.30
CA THR A 532 -27.99 30.25 -0.82
C THR A 532 -28.69 30.29 -2.18
N SER A 533 -28.37 29.35 -3.07
CA SER A 533 -28.98 29.22 -4.40
C SER A 533 -30.47 28.88 -4.36
N SER A 534 -30.97 28.23 -3.33
CA SER A 534 -32.40 27.92 -3.17
C SER A 534 -33.22 29.09 -2.63
N ARG A 535 -32.60 30.18 -2.18
CA ARG A 535 -33.24 31.39 -1.66
C ARG A 535 -33.30 32.54 -2.68
N THR A 536 -32.51 32.46 -3.73
CA THR A 536 -32.52 33.39 -4.88
C THR A 536 -33.39 32.83 -6.00
#